data_3c879764d0806c38d2ef9d3c8e397459
#
_entry.id   3c879764d0806c38d2ef9d3c8e397459
#
_cell.length_a   1.000
_cell.length_b   1.000
_cell.length_c   1.000
_cell.angle_alpha   90.00
_cell.angle_beta   90.00
_cell.angle_gamma   90.00
#
_symmetry.space_group_name_H-M   'P 1'
#
loop_
_entity.id
_entity.type
_entity.pdbx_description
1 polymer ?
#
loop_
_entity_poly.entity_id
_entity_poly.type
_entity_poly.pdbx_seq_one_letter_code
_entity_poly.pdbx_strand_id
1 'polypeptide(L)'
;FKVDDRLPVKNNRVVLDNFKIYDAKGHASVCSGYYDLNSNLYDVSLKFNNFRVLNTKANQNDTFYGQLYITGQTRMNNLSGGGALSVNLKPEAHSVLYIPLTSALTEEDGSFLHFINNRQPDGGRRPGEERVSLVSNFDLNANIEINNNLEVQIIFDPTIGDILKTVGSGNLRFGLGKDNELDMFGEYKIEKGDYLFTLSNLINKKFVLNPGGSIRWNGSPYDATIDVSAIYNLRTSLSDLLAGTTTTVDKTTKVPVE
;
A
#
# COMPACT_ATOMS: atom_id res chain seq x y z
N PHE A 1 -1.65 1.96 -19.90
CA PHE A 1 -1.06 0.71 -20.42
C PHE A 1 -1.25 0.65 -21.93
N LYS A 2 -0.31 0.01 -22.64
CA LYS A 2 -0.38 -0.23 -24.08
C LYS A 2 -0.32 -1.73 -24.33
N VAL A 3 -1.09 -2.18 -25.33
CA VAL A 3 -1.14 -3.57 -25.78
C VAL A 3 -0.81 -3.55 -27.27
N ASP A 4 0.16 -4.33 -27.68
CA ASP A 4 0.63 -4.35 -29.08
C ASP A 4 0.17 -5.59 -29.86
N ASP A 5 -0.64 -6.45 -29.26
CA ASP A 5 -1.01 -7.74 -29.85
C ASP A 5 -2.52 -7.93 -29.94
N ARG A 6 -2.92 -8.89 -30.77
CA ARG A 6 -4.34 -9.30 -30.91
C ARG A 6 -4.62 -10.44 -29.94
N LEU A 7 -5.79 -10.38 -29.30
CA LEU A 7 -6.29 -11.47 -28.46
C LEU A 7 -6.79 -12.61 -29.35
N PRO A 8 -6.12 -13.76 -29.42
CA PRO A 8 -6.59 -14.89 -30.22
C PRO A 8 -7.77 -15.56 -29.50
N VAL A 9 -8.85 -15.77 -30.26
CA VAL A 9 -10.01 -16.57 -29.81
C VAL A 9 -9.98 -17.89 -30.54
N LYS A 10 -9.85 -19.00 -29.81
CA LYS A 10 -9.87 -20.37 -30.35
C LYS A 10 -10.83 -21.22 -29.53
N ASN A 11 -11.76 -21.93 -30.20
CA ASN A 11 -12.71 -22.84 -29.55
C ASN A 11 -13.45 -22.18 -28.37
N ASN A 12 -13.99 -20.98 -28.58
CA ASN A 12 -14.67 -20.16 -27.56
C ASN A 12 -13.79 -19.79 -26.36
N ARG A 13 -12.47 -19.84 -26.48
CA ARG A 13 -11.52 -19.37 -25.46
C ARG A 13 -10.70 -18.22 -26.00
N VAL A 14 -10.57 -17.18 -25.19
CA VAL A 14 -9.51 -16.19 -25.34
C VAL A 14 -8.25 -16.80 -24.77
N VAL A 15 -7.23 -17.00 -25.60
CA VAL A 15 -5.96 -17.63 -25.18
C VAL A 15 -4.89 -16.55 -25.08
N LEU A 16 -4.26 -16.47 -23.91
CA LEU A 16 -3.17 -15.56 -23.64
C LEU A 16 -1.87 -16.38 -23.66
N ASP A 17 -1.14 -16.31 -24.77
CA ASP A 17 0.15 -17.01 -24.90
C ASP A 17 1.28 -15.99 -24.95
N ASN A 18 1.89 -15.76 -23.79
CA ASN A 18 2.94 -14.74 -23.60
C ASN A 18 2.54 -13.33 -24.09
N PHE A 19 1.27 -13.01 -23.88
CA PHE A 19 0.68 -11.74 -24.27
C PHE A 19 1.32 -10.59 -23.49
N LYS A 20 1.83 -9.57 -24.20
CA LYS A 20 2.58 -8.47 -23.57
C LYS A 20 1.71 -7.25 -23.35
N ILE A 21 1.77 -6.75 -22.12
CA ILE A 21 1.18 -5.47 -21.69
C ILE A 21 2.35 -4.55 -21.34
N TYR A 22 2.34 -3.32 -21.83
CA TYR A 22 3.39 -2.35 -21.59
C TYR A 22 2.88 -1.23 -20.68
N ASP A 23 3.71 -0.82 -19.73
CA ASP A 23 3.50 0.41 -18.99
C ASP A 23 3.86 1.64 -19.85
N ALA A 24 3.62 2.84 -19.30
CA ALA A 24 3.89 4.08 -20.02
C ALA A 24 5.39 4.37 -20.23
N LYS A 25 6.28 3.61 -19.58
CA LYS A 25 7.75 3.69 -19.76
C LYS A 25 8.29 2.57 -20.69
N GLY A 26 7.41 1.66 -21.14
CA GLY A 26 7.78 0.58 -22.03
C GLY A 26 8.23 -0.70 -21.34
N HIS A 27 8.14 -0.80 -20.01
CA HIS A 27 8.37 -2.07 -19.32
C HIS A 27 7.23 -3.03 -19.63
N ALA A 28 7.55 -4.30 -19.85
CA ALA A 28 6.58 -5.31 -20.22
C ALA A 28 6.17 -6.19 -19.04
N SER A 29 4.86 -6.42 -18.91
CA SER A 29 4.30 -7.55 -18.18
C SER A 29 3.90 -8.64 -19.18
N VAL A 30 4.16 -9.89 -18.85
CA VAL A 30 3.78 -11.04 -19.66
C VAL A 30 2.56 -11.69 -19.04
N CYS A 31 1.49 -11.78 -19.81
CA CYS A 31 0.23 -12.41 -19.43
C CYS A 31 0.08 -13.74 -20.15
N SER A 32 -0.24 -14.80 -19.41
CA SER A 32 -0.44 -16.17 -19.94
C SER A 32 -1.65 -16.80 -19.29
N GLY A 33 -2.39 -17.60 -20.06
CA GLY A 33 -3.56 -18.29 -19.55
C GLY A 33 -4.73 -18.28 -20.53
N TYR A 34 -5.94 -18.35 -20.01
CA TYR A 34 -7.13 -18.34 -20.83
C TYR A 34 -8.36 -17.79 -20.09
N TYR A 35 -9.37 -17.40 -20.88
CA TYR A 35 -10.75 -17.16 -20.46
C TYR A 35 -11.70 -17.90 -21.39
N ASP A 36 -12.54 -18.77 -20.84
CA ASP A 36 -13.54 -19.56 -21.57
C ASP A 36 -14.86 -18.80 -21.64
N LEU A 37 -15.28 -18.48 -22.86
CA LEU A 37 -16.46 -17.65 -23.12
C LEU A 37 -17.79 -18.38 -22.83
N ASN A 38 -17.79 -19.72 -22.78
CA ASN A 38 -18.99 -20.50 -22.51
C ASN A 38 -19.22 -20.71 -21.02
N SER A 39 -18.16 -21.13 -20.31
CA SER A 39 -18.24 -21.49 -18.90
C SER A 39 -17.90 -20.33 -17.96
N ASN A 40 -17.39 -19.22 -18.49
CA ASN A 40 -16.79 -18.12 -17.74
C ASN A 40 -15.61 -18.55 -16.83
N LEU A 41 -15.03 -19.71 -17.08
CA LEU A 41 -13.85 -20.15 -16.37
C LEU A 41 -12.60 -19.42 -16.88
N TYR A 42 -11.74 -19.08 -15.97
CA TYR A 42 -10.45 -18.46 -16.30
C TYR A 42 -9.32 -18.96 -15.43
N ASP A 43 -8.14 -18.90 -15.98
CA ASP A 43 -6.87 -19.08 -15.28
C ASP A 43 -5.83 -18.21 -15.97
N VAL A 44 -5.47 -17.12 -15.34
CA VAL A 44 -4.61 -16.07 -15.90
C VAL A 44 -3.47 -15.79 -14.94
N SER A 45 -2.26 -15.79 -15.46
CA SER A 45 -1.06 -15.38 -14.74
C SER A 45 -0.40 -14.19 -15.41
N LEU A 46 0.12 -13.27 -14.59
CA LEU A 46 0.94 -12.14 -15.03
C LEU A 46 2.31 -12.22 -14.37
N LYS A 47 3.34 -12.00 -15.17
CA LYS A 47 4.71 -11.82 -14.70
C LYS A 47 5.13 -10.39 -14.93
N PHE A 48 5.60 -9.74 -13.89
CA PHE A 48 6.05 -8.36 -13.89
C PHE A 48 7.58 -8.30 -13.80
N ASN A 49 8.18 -7.37 -14.52
CA ASN A 49 9.60 -7.05 -14.44
C ASN A 49 9.76 -5.54 -14.46
N ASN A 50 10.00 -4.94 -13.30
CA ASN A 50 10.08 -3.50 -13.10
C ASN A 50 8.88 -2.75 -13.73
N PHE A 51 7.70 -3.32 -13.62
CA PHE A 51 6.49 -2.85 -14.26
C PHE A 51 5.74 -1.86 -13.38
N ARG A 52 5.34 -0.71 -13.92
CA ARG A 52 4.62 0.30 -13.17
C ARG A 52 3.13 -0.05 -13.06
N VAL A 53 2.71 -0.52 -11.88
CA VAL A 53 1.32 -0.90 -11.60
C VAL A 53 0.48 0.24 -11.04
N LEU A 54 1.11 1.20 -10.37
CA LEU A 54 0.44 2.36 -9.79
C LEU A 54 1.08 3.65 -10.29
N ASN A 55 0.24 4.63 -10.63
CA ASN A 55 0.64 6.00 -10.93
C ASN A 55 -0.58 6.90 -10.75
N THR A 56 -0.98 7.12 -9.51
CA THR A 56 -2.16 7.89 -9.12
C THR A 56 -1.78 9.05 -8.21
N LYS A 57 -2.66 10.02 -8.13
CA LYS A 57 -2.56 11.18 -7.25
C LYS A 57 -3.67 11.14 -6.21
N ALA A 58 -3.56 11.92 -5.13
CA ALA A 58 -4.55 12.00 -4.06
C ALA A 58 -5.99 12.30 -4.54
N ASN A 59 -6.16 13.09 -5.61
CA ASN A 59 -7.47 13.38 -6.19
C ASN A 59 -8.04 12.26 -7.09
N GLN A 60 -7.30 11.17 -7.31
CA GLN A 60 -7.72 10.02 -8.12
C GLN A 60 -8.03 8.80 -7.26
N ASN A 61 -7.40 8.70 -6.10
CA ASN A 61 -7.62 7.66 -5.10
C ASN A 61 -7.26 8.22 -3.73
N ASP A 62 -8.21 8.23 -2.82
CA ASP A 62 -8.09 8.76 -1.45
C ASP A 62 -7.62 7.71 -0.44
N THR A 63 -7.74 6.42 -0.75
CA THR A 63 -7.30 5.32 0.12
C THR A 63 -5.79 5.12 0.06
N PHE A 64 -5.22 5.11 -1.16
CA PHE A 64 -3.78 5.08 -1.38
C PHE A 64 -3.43 5.64 -2.77
N TYR A 65 -2.29 6.25 -2.90
CA TYR A 65 -1.83 6.78 -4.19
C TYR A 65 -0.30 6.79 -4.26
N GLY A 66 0.24 7.17 -5.40
CA GLY A 66 1.68 7.26 -5.61
C GLY A 66 2.14 6.61 -6.89
N GLN A 67 3.38 6.16 -6.88
CA GLN A 67 4.01 5.48 -8.00
C GLN A 67 4.63 4.18 -7.51
N LEU A 68 4.23 3.05 -8.10
CA LEU A 68 4.72 1.75 -7.69
C LEU A 68 5.18 0.93 -8.89
N TYR A 69 6.44 0.54 -8.86
CA TYR A 69 7.06 -0.43 -9.78
C TYR A 69 7.22 -1.74 -9.05
N ILE A 70 6.93 -2.84 -9.73
CA ILE A 70 7.01 -4.18 -9.13
C ILE A 70 7.71 -5.17 -10.04
N THR A 71 8.30 -6.17 -9.41
CA THR A 71 8.73 -7.42 -10.03
C THR A 71 8.10 -8.59 -9.29
N GLY A 72 7.71 -9.64 -10.02
CA GLY A 72 7.11 -10.83 -9.47
C GLY A 72 6.00 -11.40 -10.33
N GLN A 73 5.03 -12.07 -9.71
CA GLN A 73 3.94 -12.73 -10.43
C GLN A 73 2.64 -12.70 -9.67
N THR A 74 1.54 -12.70 -10.44
CA THR A 74 0.19 -12.92 -9.94
C THR A 74 -0.51 -14.01 -10.74
N ARG A 75 -1.43 -14.75 -10.12
CA ARG A 75 -2.31 -15.69 -10.79
C ARG A 75 -3.72 -15.51 -10.25
N MET A 76 -4.67 -15.41 -11.16
CA MET A 76 -6.08 -15.31 -10.85
C MET A 76 -6.84 -16.40 -11.59
N ASN A 77 -7.69 -17.14 -10.88
CA ASN A 77 -8.52 -18.18 -11.47
C ASN A 77 -9.85 -18.35 -10.71
N ASN A 78 -10.79 -19.09 -11.30
CA ASN A 78 -12.05 -19.48 -10.65
C ASN A 78 -12.38 -20.96 -10.83
N LEU A 79 -11.34 -21.80 -10.89
CA LEU A 79 -11.48 -23.22 -11.22
C LEU A 79 -12.14 -24.05 -10.12
N SER A 80 -12.12 -23.60 -8.87
CA SER A 80 -12.65 -24.31 -7.70
C SER A 80 -14.06 -23.88 -7.28
N GLY A 81 -14.81 -23.26 -8.19
CA GLY A 81 -16.18 -22.75 -7.91
C GLY A 81 -16.21 -21.41 -7.19
N GLY A 82 -15.04 -20.80 -6.94
CA GLY A 82 -14.87 -19.47 -6.40
C GLY A 82 -13.68 -18.76 -7.05
N GLY A 83 -13.53 -17.45 -6.83
CA GLY A 83 -12.36 -16.70 -7.28
C GLY A 83 -11.14 -17.00 -6.42
N ALA A 84 -9.97 -17.10 -7.03
CA ALA A 84 -8.71 -17.20 -6.30
C ALA A 84 -7.68 -16.23 -6.89
N LEU A 85 -6.98 -15.50 -6.03
CA LEU A 85 -5.89 -14.60 -6.40
C LEU A 85 -4.65 -14.92 -5.58
N SER A 86 -3.60 -15.33 -6.27
CA SER A 86 -2.26 -15.51 -5.69
C SER A 86 -1.34 -14.41 -6.16
N VAL A 87 -0.62 -13.80 -5.23
CA VAL A 87 0.26 -12.66 -5.47
C VAL A 87 1.60 -12.91 -4.81
N ASN A 88 2.70 -12.76 -5.56
CA ASN A 88 4.07 -12.78 -5.02
C ASN A 88 4.83 -11.65 -5.70
N LEU A 89 5.05 -10.57 -4.99
CA LEU A 89 5.58 -9.32 -5.54
C LEU A 89 6.63 -8.72 -4.63
N LYS A 90 7.51 -7.93 -5.25
CA LYS A 90 8.43 -7.02 -4.55
C LYS A 90 8.46 -5.67 -5.26
N PRO A 91 8.59 -4.56 -4.51
CA PRO A 91 8.75 -3.23 -5.09
C PRO A 91 10.14 -3.07 -5.72
N GLU A 92 10.18 -2.26 -6.76
CA GLU A 92 11.39 -1.86 -7.45
C GLU A 92 11.71 -0.37 -7.22
N ALA A 93 12.89 0.06 -7.61
CA ALA A 93 13.37 1.42 -7.42
C ALA A 93 12.39 2.49 -7.96
N HIS A 94 12.38 3.66 -7.32
CA HIS A 94 11.47 4.77 -7.59
C HIS A 94 10.01 4.52 -7.20
N SER A 95 9.77 3.60 -6.29
CA SER A 95 8.46 3.33 -5.72
C SER A 95 8.19 4.20 -4.50
N VAL A 96 7.07 4.91 -4.51
CA VAL A 96 6.56 5.71 -3.39
C VAL A 96 5.07 5.43 -3.23
N LEU A 97 4.66 5.06 -2.02
CA LEU A 97 3.27 4.78 -1.67
C LEU A 97 2.82 5.74 -0.57
N TYR A 98 1.76 6.46 -0.83
CA TYR A 98 1.08 7.34 0.13
C TYR A 98 -0.17 6.67 0.65
N ILE A 99 -0.35 6.63 1.96
CA ILE A 99 -1.49 6.01 2.66
C ILE A 99 -2.11 7.04 3.61
N PRO A 100 -3.17 7.77 3.19
CA PRO A 100 -3.92 8.64 4.08
C PRO A 100 -4.76 7.83 5.06
N LEU A 101 -4.61 8.07 6.37
CA LEU A 101 -5.40 7.35 7.39
C LEU A 101 -6.79 7.96 7.62
N THR A 102 -7.03 9.18 7.20
CA THR A 102 -8.31 9.88 7.36
C THR A 102 -9.48 9.17 6.69
N SER A 103 -9.22 8.45 5.61
CA SER A 103 -10.24 7.64 4.91
C SER A 103 -10.59 6.35 5.65
N ALA A 104 -9.72 5.87 6.54
CA ALA A 104 -9.90 4.61 7.27
C ALA A 104 -10.67 4.77 8.60
N LEU A 105 -10.87 6.01 9.07
CA LEU A 105 -11.51 6.29 10.37
C LEU A 105 -12.99 6.70 10.28
N THR A 106 -13.57 6.76 9.10
CA THR A 106 -15.02 6.88 8.96
C THR A 106 -15.65 5.50 9.12
N GLU A 107 -16.38 5.31 10.22
CA GLU A 107 -16.94 4.05 10.74
C GLU A 107 -18.00 3.36 9.85
N GLU A 108 -17.99 3.51 8.53
CA GLU A 108 -19.05 2.92 7.69
C GLU A 108 -18.56 2.24 6.44
N ASP A 109 -17.51 1.54 6.36
CA ASP A 109 -17.31 0.47 5.35
C ASP A 109 -15.90 -0.12 5.45
N GLY A 110 -15.75 -1.18 6.25
CA GLY A 110 -14.53 -1.98 6.37
C GLY A 110 -14.16 -2.79 5.13
N SER A 111 -14.46 -2.34 3.91
CA SER A 111 -14.03 -3.05 2.70
C SER A 111 -12.98 -2.25 1.93
N PHE A 112 -11.73 -2.62 2.11
CA PHE A 112 -10.58 -2.13 1.33
C PHE A 112 -10.66 -2.45 -0.17
N LEU A 113 -11.56 -3.35 -0.57
CA LEU A 113 -11.75 -3.80 -1.94
C LEU A 113 -13.23 -3.72 -2.32
N HIS A 114 -13.60 -2.70 -3.07
CA HIS A 114 -14.89 -2.66 -3.76
C HIS A 114 -14.81 -3.38 -5.11
N PHE A 115 -15.35 -4.59 -5.18
CA PHE A 115 -15.57 -5.25 -6.46
C PHE A 115 -16.82 -4.66 -7.12
N ILE A 116 -16.64 -3.82 -8.14
CA ILE A 116 -17.75 -3.26 -8.91
C ILE A 116 -18.23 -4.32 -9.91
N ASN A 117 -19.41 -4.90 -9.66
CA ASN A 117 -20.08 -5.74 -10.64
C ASN A 117 -20.86 -4.85 -11.62
N ASN A 118 -20.30 -4.61 -12.80
CA ASN A 118 -20.83 -3.72 -13.82
C ASN A 118 -22.00 -4.35 -14.66
N ARG A 119 -22.71 -5.36 -14.15
CA ARG A 119 -23.79 -6.05 -14.85
C ARG A 119 -25.09 -6.03 -14.06
N GLN A 120 -25.65 -4.84 -13.80
CA GLN A 120 -27.09 -4.74 -13.58
C GLN A 120 -27.64 -3.45 -14.21
N PRO A 121 -28.67 -3.53 -15.07
CA PRO A 121 -29.44 -2.35 -15.48
C PRO A 121 -30.23 -1.83 -14.28
N ASP A 122 -30.34 -0.52 -14.17
CA ASP A 122 -31.11 0.21 -13.18
C ASP A 122 -32.55 -0.33 -13.04
N GLY A 123 -32.76 -1.15 -12.02
CA GLY A 123 -34.07 -1.57 -11.55
C GLY A 123 -34.20 -1.19 -10.07
N GLY A 124 -35.17 -0.33 -9.78
CA GLY A 124 -35.39 0.35 -8.51
C GLY A 124 -35.18 -0.49 -7.24
N ARG A 125 -34.34 0.02 -6.37
CA ARG A 125 -34.02 -0.57 -5.05
C ARG A 125 -35.25 -0.51 -4.13
N ARG A 126 -35.61 -1.65 -3.57
CA ARG A 126 -36.51 -1.73 -2.43
C ARG A 126 -35.70 -1.64 -1.13
N PRO A 127 -36.13 -0.84 -0.12
CA PRO A 127 -35.46 -0.79 1.18
C PRO A 127 -35.66 -2.15 1.90
N GLY A 128 -34.58 -2.85 2.24
CA GLY A 128 -34.61 -4.09 3.02
C GLY A 128 -34.02 -5.34 2.34
N GLU A 129 -33.42 -5.24 1.15
CA GLU A 129 -32.70 -6.38 0.58
C GLU A 129 -31.31 -6.47 1.21
N GLU A 130 -31.10 -7.54 1.98
CA GLU A 130 -29.78 -7.96 2.46
C GLU A 130 -28.78 -7.99 1.31
N ARG A 131 -27.65 -7.36 1.50
CA ARG A 131 -26.51 -7.48 0.58
C ARG A 131 -26.11 -8.95 0.53
N VAL A 132 -26.55 -9.65 -0.50
CA VAL A 132 -25.98 -10.96 -0.81
C VAL A 132 -24.52 -10.72 -1.13
N SER A 133 -23.65 -11.03 -0.20
CA SER A 133 -22.20 -11.03 -0.39
C SER A 133 -21.88 -12.01 -1.52
N LEU A 134 -21.70 -11.49 -2.73
CA LEU A 134 -21.29 -12.28 -3.90
C LEU A 134 -19.84 -12.75 -3.82
N VAL A 135 -19.17 -12.53 -2.68
CA VAL A 135 -17.77 -12.86 -2.41
C VAL A 135 -17.64 -14.07 -1.48
N SER A 136 -18.70 -14.85 -1.28
CA SER A 136 -18.68 -15.99 -0.35
C SER A 136 -17.65 -17.10 -0.68
N ASN A 137 -16.95 -17.03 -1.84
CA ASN A 137 -15.94 -18.00 -2.25
C ASN A 137 -14.77 -17.33 -2.98
N PHE A 138 -14.16 -16.31 -2.38
CA PHE A 138 -12.93 -15.71 -2.91
C PHE A 138 -11.75 -16.05 -2.00
N ASP A 139 -10.68 -16.59 -2.57
CA ASP A 139 -9.44 -16.90 -1.87
C ASP A 139 -8.36 -15.89 -2.26
N LEU A 140 -7.80 -15.18 -1.28
CA LEU A 140 -6.68 -14.27 -1.45
C LEU A 140 -5.46 -14.80 -0.73
N ASN A 141 -4.37 -14.98 -1.47
CA ASN A 141 -3.06 -15.29 -0.92
C ASN A 141 -2.01 -14.37 -1.55
N ALA A 142 -1.64 -13.31 -0.82
CA ALA A 142 -0.68 -12.35 -1.31
C ALA A 142 0.55 -12.29 -0.39
N ASN A 143 1.72 -12.45 -0.97
CA ASN A 143 3.02 -12.30 -0.32
C ASN A 143 3.75 -11.12 -0.96
N ILE A 144 4.07 -10.13 -0.16
CA ILE A 144 4.78 -8.92 -0.57
C ILE A 144 6.11 -8.87 0.17
N GLU A 145 7.20 -9.05 -0.56
CA GLU A 145 8.56 -8.82 -0.06
C GLU A 145 8.88 -7.34 -0.17
N ILE A 146 8.78 -6.60 0.93
CA ILE A 146 9.14 -5.19 0.97
C ILE A 146 10.65 -5.05 1.13
N ASN A 147 11.22 -4.12 0.40
CA ASN A 147 12.64 -3.78 0.45
C ASN A 147 12.83 -2.25 0.43
N ASN A 148 14.05 -1.79 0.54
CA ASN A 148 14.41 -0.38 0.60
C ASN A 148 14.22 0.41 -0.73
N ASN A 149 13.67 -0.21 -1.76
CA ASN A 149 13.24 0.46 -3.00
C ASN A 149 11.88 1.16 -2.86
N LEU A 150 11.12 0.84 -1.79
CA LEU A 150 9.83 1.44 -1.51
C LEU A 150 9.92 2.46 -0.38
N GLU A 151 9.56 3.71 -0.67
CA GLU A 151 9.25 4.70 0.35
C GLU A 151 7.75 4.64 0.67
N VAL A 152 7.40 4.44 1.94
CA VAL A 152 6.01 4.49 2.43
C VAL A 152 5.81 5.80 3.18
N GLN A 153 4.77 6.54 2.83
CA GLN A 153 4.36 7.75 3.51
C GLN A 153 2.95 7.59 4.09
N ILE A 154 2.86 7.50 5.41
CA ILE A 154 1.57 7.47 6.12
C ILE A 154 1.20 8.90 6.46
N ILE A 155 0.04 9.34 6.01
CA ILE A 155 -0.48 10.68 6.20
C ILE A 155 -1.58 10.60 7.26
N PHE A 156 -1.28 11.05 8.49
CA PHE A 156 -2.24 11.01 9.60
C PHE A 156 -3.32 12.08 9.45
N ASP A 157 -2.93 13.27 9.04
CA ASP A 157 -3.86 14.35 8.74
C ASP A 157 -3.37 15.16 7.53
N PRO A 158 -4.03 15.05 6.38
CA PRO A 158 -3.64 15.78 5.17
C PRO A 158 -3.85 17.30 5.27
N THR A 159 -4.69 17.78 6.19
CA THR A 159 -4.96 19.22 6.37
C THR A 159 -3.89 19.92 7.17
N ILE A 160 -3.34 19.27 8.17
CA ILE A 160 -2.27 19.83 9.01
C ILE A 160 -0.87 19.35 8.62
N GLY A 161 -0.78 18.29 7.80
CA GLY A 161 0.48 17.82 7.24
C GLY A 161 1.30 16.88 8.14
N ASP A 162 0.64 16.14 9.03
CA ASP A 162 1.26 15.08 9.83
C ASP A 162 1.61 13.89 8.93
N ILE A 163 2.91 13.64 8.74
CA ILE A 163 3.39 12.64 7.79
C ILE A 163 4.53 11.82 8.39
N LEU A 164 4.37 10.51 8.38
CA LEU A 164 5.42 9.54 8.68
C LEU A 164 5.97 8.99 7.36
N LYS A 165 7.26 9.26 7.10
CA LYS A 165 7.99 8.70 5.94
C LYS A 165 8.91 7.60 6.41
N THR A 166 8.85 6.45 5.76
CA THR A 166 9.71 5.32 6.10
C THR A 166 10.23 4.62 4.85
N VAL A 167 11.45 4.11 4.96
CA VAL A 167 12.03 3.12 4.06
C VAL A 167 12.50 1.97 4.94
N GLY A 168 12.20 0.76 4.52
CA GLY A 168 12.51 -0.42 5.31
C GLY A 168 12.31 -1.71 4.53
N SER A 169 12.39 -2.82 5.24
CA SER A 169 12.28 -4.16 4.66
C SER A 169 11.39 -5.08 5.49
N GLY A 170 10.80 -6.07 4.84
CA GLY A 170 9.95 -7.03 5.51
C GLY A 170 9.22 -7.94 4.55
N ASN A 171 8.53 -8.93 5.12
CA ASN A 171 7.66 -9.81 4.37
C ASN A 171 6.25 -9.70 4.94
N LEU A 172 5.32 -9.24 4.13
CA LEU A 172 3.93 -9.10 4.48
C LEU A 172 3.09 -10.10 3.69
N ARG A 173 2.24 -10.81 4.41
CA ARG A 173 1.29 -11.75 3.84
C ARG A 173 -0.12 -11.25 4.10
N PHE A 174 -0.93 -11.24 3.04
CA PHE A 174 -2.33 -10.87 3.08
C PHE A 174 -3.18 -12.06 2.69
N GLY A 175 -4.31 -12.21 3.35
CA GLY A 175 -5.31 -13.22 3.07
C GLY A 175 -6.70 -12.70 3.40
N LEU A 176 -7.73 -13.48 3.08
CA LEU A 176 -9.08 -13.22 3.58
C LEU A 176 -9.35 -14.14 4.77
N GLY A 177 -9.78 -13.55 5.87
CA GLY A 177 -10.25 -14.27 7.06
C GLY A 177 -11.61 -14.94 6.84
N LYS A 178 -12.12 -15.60 7.89
CA LYS A 178 -13.38 -16.35 7.84
C LYS A 178 -14.60 -15.50 7.51
N ASP A 179 -14.53 -14.21 7.84
CA ASP A 179 -15.62 -13.24 7.64
C ASP A 179 -15.44 -12.41 6.35
N ASN A 180 -14.55 -12.86 5.45
CA ASN A 180 -14.12 -12.13 4.24
C ASN A 180 -13.44 -10.77 4.56
N GLU A 181 -12.97 -10.59 5.76
CA GLU A 181 -12.14 -9.45 6.14
C GLU A 181 -10.68 -9.70 5.74
N LEU A 182 -9.97 -8.61 5.45
CA LEU A 182 -8.56 -8.67 5.10
C LEU A 182 -7.73 -8.96 6.35
N ASP A 183 -7.01 -10.08 6.32
CA ASP A 183 -5.97 -10.39 7.30
C ASP A 183 -4.59 -10.01 6.77
N MET A 184 -3.75 -9.50 7.65
CA MET A 184 -2.38 -9.13 7.38
C MET A 184 -1.44 -9.74 8.42
N PHE A 185 -0.38 -10.38 7.96
CA PHE A 185 0.63 -11.01 8.83
C PHE A 185 2.02 -10.61 8.38
N GLY A 186 2.92 -10.46 9.34
CA GLY A 186 4.32 -10.22 9.07
C GLY A 186 4.89 -9.04 9.83
N GLU A 187 6.12 -8.69 9.49
CA GLU A 187 6.88 -7.62 10.13
C GLU A 187 7.48 -6.70 9.06
N TYR A 188 7.37 -5.41 9.29
CA TYR A 188 8.08 -4.37 8.56
C TYR A 188 9.11 -3.73 9.49
N LYS A 189 10.38 -3.81 9.13
CA LYS A 189 11.50 -3.21 9.87
C LYS A 189 11.89 -1.88 9.23
N ILE A 190 11.91 -0.84 10.03
CA ILE A 190 12.29 0.50 9.60
C ILE A 190 13.82 0.60 9.54
N GLU A 191 14.35 0.90 8.36
CA GLU A 191 15.77 1.15 8.16
C GLU A 191 16.10 2.63 8.30
N LYS A 192 15.22 3.50 7.84
CA LYS A 192 15.29 4.95 7.99
C LYS A 192 13.94 5.59 7.83
N GLY A 193 13.77 6.77 8.39
CA GLY A 193 12.56 7.54 8.23
C GLY A 193 12.56 8.83 9.01
N ASP A 194 11.52 9.61 8.78
CA ASP A 194 11.25 10.80 9.56
C ASP A 194 9.75 10.97 9.77
N TYR A 195 9.41 11.55 10.91
CA TYR A 195 8.05 11.93 11.24
C TYR A 195 7.95 13.44 11.35
N LEU A 196 7.16 14.04 10.50
CA LEU A 196 6.79 15.45 10.59
C LEU A 196 5.52 15.55 11.43
N PHE A 197 5.67 16.05 12.65
CA PHE A 197 4.55 16.36 13.54
C PHE A 197 4.17 17.82 13.39
N THR A 198 2.93 18.09 13.11
CA THR A 198 2.41 19.43 12.95
C THR A 198 1.27 19.68 13.94
N LEU A 199 1.41 20.67 14.83
CA LEU A 199 0.38 21.05 15.80
C LEU A 199 -0.27 22.35 15.36
N SER A 200 -1.57 22.30 14.99
CA SER A 200 -2.42 23.46 14.67
C SER A 200 -1.79 24.47 13.69
N ASN A 201 -0.99 24.00 12.74
CA ASN A 201 -0.21 24.82 11.79
C ASN A 201 0.78 25.83 12.42
N LEU A 202 1.00 25.74 13.73
CA LEU A 202 1.87 26.67 14.46
C LEU A 202 3.24 26.09 14.79
N ILE A 203 3.29 24.78 15.00
CA ILE A 203 4.51 24.09 15.43
C ILE A 203 4.75 22.92 14.49
N ASN A 204 5.85 22.95 13.76
CA ASN A 204 6.33 21.81 12.97
C ASN A 204 7.59 21.24 13.64
N LYS A 205 7.53 20.00 14.06
CA LYS A 205 8.66 19.27 14.64
C LYS A 205 8.98 18.06 13.78
N LYS A 206 10.23 17.99 13.35
CA LYS A 206 10.73 16.84 12.60
C LYS A 206 11.50 15.91 13.53
N PHE A 207 11.00 14.69 13.66
CA PHE A 207 11.63 13.60 14.38
C PHE A 207 12.33 12.68 13.37
N VAL A 208 13.53 12.24 13.71
CA VAL A 208 14.27 11.24 12.93
C VAL A 208 14.03 9.88 13.57
N LEU A 209 13.57 8.91 12.78
CA LEU A 209 13.34 7.56 13.28
C LEU A 209 14.65 6.82 13.47
N ASN A 210 14.79 6.14 14.59
CA ASN A 210 15.93 5.26 14.82
C ASN A 210 15.80 3.99 13.96
N PRO A 211 16.88 3.56 13.29
CA PRO A 211 16.89 2.29 12.59
C PRO A 211 16.60 1.10 13.53
N GLY A 212 15.91 0.08 13.01
CA GLY A 212 15.58 -1.13 13.76
C GLY A 212 14.21 -1.13 14.44
N GLY A 213 13.47 -0.01 14.41
CA GLY A 213 12.07 0.00 14.77
C GLY A 213 11.26 -0.95 13.89
N SER A 214 10.16 -1.49 14.40
CA SER A 214 9.33 -2.45 13.66
C SER A 214 7.84 -2.23 13.84
N ILE A 215 7.09 -2.66 12.82
CA ILE A 215 5.63 -2.74 12.84
C ILE A 215 5.27 -4.18 12.51
N ARG A 216 4.46 -4.82 13.36
CA ARG A 216 4.05 -6.22 13.21
C ARG A 216 2.55 -6.33 13.15
N TRP A 217 2.08 -7.18 12.23
CA TRP A 217 0.68 -7.53 12.08
C TRP A 217 0.47 -9.03 12.31
N ASN A 218 -0.64 -9.35 12.98
CA ASN A 218 -1.03 -10.74 13.28
C ASN A 218 -2.55 -10.90 13.16
N GLY A 219 -3.15 -10.50 12.05
CA GLY A 219 -4.58 -10.52 11.76
C GLY A 219 -5.04 -9.21 11.13
N SER A 220 -5.96 -8.49 11.77
CA SER A 220 -6.47 -7.23 11.24
C SER A 220 -5.34 -6.22 10.90
N PRO A 221 -5.38 -5.59 9.71
CA PRO A 221 -4.42 -4.54 9.34
C PRO A 221 -4.43 -3.33 10.30
N TYR A 222 -5.53 -3.14 11.03
CA TYR A 222 -5.68 -2.05 11.99
C TYR A 222 -5.07 -2.34 13.37
N ASP A 223 -4.81 -3.63 13.67
CA ASP A 223 -4.25 -4.09 14.95
C ASP A 223 -2.75 -4.35 14.84
N ALA A 224 -2.00 -3.32 14.49
CA ALA A 224 -0.54 -3.40 14.42
C ALA A 224 0.11 -3.19 15.79
N THR A 225 1.12 -4.00 16.10
CA THR A 225 2.04 -3.73 17.20
C THR A 225 3.21 -2.88 16.67
N ILE A 226 3.37 -1.68 17.23
CA ILE A 226 4.37 -0.70 16.79
C ILE A 226 5.44 -0.57 17.87
N ASP A 227 6.70 -0.79 17.50
CA ASP A 227 7.88 -0.56 18.32
C ASP A 227 8.83 0.36 17.54
N VAL A 228 8.67 1.66 17.74
CA VAL A 228 9.41 2.69 17.00
C VAL A 228 9.88 3.76 17.96
N SER A 229 11.16 4.11 17.88
CA SER A 229 11.73 5.24 18.59
C SER A 229 12.20 6.31 17.62
N ALA A 230 12.13 7.57 18.06
CA ALA A 230 12.51 8.71 17.24
C ALA A 230 13.23 9.77 18.08
N ILE A 231 14.13 10.51 17.45
CA ILE A 231 14.92 11.57 18.06
C ILE A 231 14.46 12.92 17.51
N TYR A 232 14.21 13.84 18.42
CA TYR A 232 13.99 15.24 18.10
C TYR A 232 15.26 16.05 18.34
N ASN A 233 15.88 16.52 17.27
CA ASN A 233 17.09 17.33 17.36
C ASN A 233 16.73 18.81 17.47
N LEU A 234 16.99 19.41 18.62
CA LEU A 234 16.83 20.83 18.88
C LEU A 234 18.20 21.51 19.00
N ARG A 235 18.34 22.69 18.40
CA ARG A 235 19.49 23.55 18.64
C ARG A 235 19.05 24.72 19.50
N THR A 236 19.59 24.82 20.68
CA THR A 236 19.33 25.93 21.60
C THR A 236 20.61 26.69 21.93
N SER A 237 20.45 27.91 22.46
CA SER A 237 21.60 28.71 22.91
C SER A 237 22.11 28.16 24.24
N LEU A 238 23.45 28.00 24.37
CA LEU A 238 24.08 27.60 25.61
C LEU A 238 23.87 28.61 26.75
N SER A 239 23.65 29.89 26.40
CA SER A 239 23.34 30.94 27.38
C SER A 239 22.04 30.70 28.17
N ASP A 240 21.06 30.06 27.54
CA ASP A 240 19.75 29.77 28.17
C ASP A 240 19.86 28.60 29.16
N LEU A 241 20.76 27.65 28.88
CA LEU A 241 21.07 26.51 29.77
C LEU A 241 21.93 26.93 30.98
N LEU A 242 22.73 27.95 30.81
CA LEU A 242 23.68 28.44 31.86
C LEU A 242 23.18 29.73 32.53
N ALA A 243 21.96 30.14 32.30
CA ALA A 243 21.33 31.27 32.97
C ALA A 243 21.21 31.01 34.48
N GLY A 244 22.20 31.35 35.22
CA GLY A 244 22.37 31.07 36.67
C GLY A 244 23.76 30.66 37.07
N THR A 245 24.65 30.43 36.10
CA THR A 245 26.08 30.17 36.36
C THR A 245 26.90 31.42 36.01
N THR A 246 27.96 31.66 36.75
CA THR A 246 28.86 32.82 36.58
C THR A 246 29.81 32.71 35.36
N THR A 247 29.59 31.76 34.47
CA THR A 247 30.42 31.52 33.31
C THR A 247 29.92 32.36 32.13
N THR A 248 30.76 33.26 31.60
CA THR A 248 30.48 34.00 30.37
C THR A 248 30.61 33.10 29.18
N VAL A 249 29.47 32.74 28.57
CA VAL A 249 29.40 31.94 27.35
C VAL A 249 29.05 32.85 26.17
N ASP A 250 29.71 32.65 25.06
CA ASP A 250 29.36 33.33 23.79
C ASP A 250 27.93 32.99 23.39
N LYS A 251 27.10 34.03 23.27
CA LYS A 251 25.66 33.90 22.91
C LYS A 251 25.39 33.28 21.54
N THR A 252 26.45 33.11 20.73
CA THR A 252 26.33 32.57 19.35
C THR A 252 26.54 31.05 19.30
N THR A 253 27.07 30.42 20.39
CA THR A 253 27.28 28.97 20.40
C THR A 253 25.99 28.23 20.57
N LYS A 254 25.63 27.45 19.57
CA LYS A 254 24.44 26.54 19.59
C LYS A 254 24.89 25.11 19.84
N VAL A 255 24.26 24.45 20.78
CA VAL A 255 24.54 23.06 21.15
C VAL A 255 23.37 22.20 20.77
N PRO A 256 23.57 21.01 20.14
CA PRO A 256 22.50 20.06 19.92
C PRO A 256 22.00 19.51 21.28
N VAL A 257 20.70 19.32 21.38
CA VAL A 257 20.03 18.67 22.51
C VAL A 257 19.25 17.48 21.93
N GLU A 258 19.58 16.30 22.44
CA GLU A 258 18.91 15.05 22.10
C GLU A 258 17.72 14.78 23.04
#